data_a83d113608b9342dac2925d3e462d596
#
_entry.id   a83d113608b9342dac2925d3e462d596
#
_cell.length_a   1.000
_cell.length_b   1.000
_cell.length_c   1.000
_cell.angle_alpha   90.00
_cell.angle_beta   90.00
_cell.angle_gamma   90.00
#
_symmetry.space_group_name_H-M   'P 1'
#
loop_
_entity.id
_entity.type
_entity.pdbx_description
1 polymer ?
#
loop_
_entity_poly.entity_id
_entity_poly.type
_entity_poly.pdbx_seq_one_letter_code
_entity_poly.pdbx_strand_id
1 'polypeptide(L)'
;MSVKWNEYYQKVAQQPHRPNVERAANLLTLDNKTAIDAGCGTGRDSQYLLSRGYTVHAFDAHQDAVETCLTRFEGNPHYSISHSCFSDFTYPACSLFIASASLFFCPSEHFAKVWQKINKALVPNGVFCGDLLGINDSWVEADTHPNICAFTKEQVEALFEGYEILYFHERDEDGTTAVGHTKHWHTFSVTAIKR
;
A
#
# COMPACT_ATOMS: atom_id res chain seq x y z
N MET A 1 14.51 12.75 12.48
CA MET A 1 14.47 13.62 11.26
C MET A 1 13.18 13.31 10.53
N SER A 2 12.33 14.30 10.28
CA SER A 2 11.11 14.08 9.51
C SER A 2 11.49 13.55 8.12
N VAL A 3 10.83 12.49 7.66
CA VAL A 3 10.95 12.00 6.29
C VAL A 3 10.63 13.17 5.37
N LYS A 4 11.55 13.50 4.46
CA LYS A 4 11.32 14.54 3.45
C LYS A 4 10.45 13.93 2.34
N TRP A 5 9.15 13.77 2.62
CA TRP A 5 8.18 13.21 1.69
C TRP A 5 8.18 13.92 0.34
N ASN A 6 8.34 15.25 0.34
CA ASN A 6 8.40 16.04 -0.90
C ASN A 6 9.56 15.60 -1.81
N GLU A 7 10.75 15.32 -1.24
CA GLU A 7 11.88 14.81 -2.02
C GLU A 7 11.59 13.43 -2.60
N TYR A 8 10.97 12.55 -1.79
CA TYR A 8 10.53 11.24 -2.26
C TYR A 8 9.51 11.36 -3.40
N TYR A 9 8.46 12.17 -3.24
CA TYR A 9 7.43 12.35 -4.26
C TYR A 9 7.98 12.89 -5.58
N GLN A 10 8.91 13.87 -5.54
CA GLN A 10 9.57 14.38 -6.74
C GLN A 10 10.34 13.28 -7.49
N LYS A 11 11.05 12.41 -6.76
CA LYS A 11 11.83 11.30 -7.36
C LYS A 11 10.96 10.21 -7.96
N VAL A 12 9.80 9.93 -7.36
CA VAL A 12 8.94 8.84 -7.83
C VAL A 12 7.83 9.28 -8.77
N ALA A 13 7.59 10.58 -8.94
CA ALA A 13 6.46 11.13 -9.71
C ALA A 13 6.42 10.64 -11.17
N GLN A 14 7.59 10.41 -11.78
CA GLN A 14 7.73 9.96 -13.17
C GLN A 14 7.98 8.45 -13.30
N GLN A 15 8.04 7.73 -12.17
CA GLN A 15 8.22 6.28 -12.21
C GLN A 15 6.92 5.60 -12.66
N PRO A 16 7.01 4.47 -13.38
CA PRO A 16 5.85 3.66 -13.71
C PRO A 16 5.21 3.07 -12.43
N HIS A 17 3.99 2.54 -12.59
CA HIS A 17 3.36 1.74 -11.54
C HIS A 17 4.23 0.56 -11.11
N ARG A 18 3.99 0.04 -9.92
CA ARG A 18 4.76 -1.09 -9.39
C ARG A 18 4.35 -2.39 -10.08
N PRO A 19 5.31 -3.27 -10.43
CA PRO A 19 5.01 -4.57 -11.07
C PRO A 19 4.07 -5.46 -10.24
N ASN A 20 4.12 -5.35 -8.91
CA ASN A 20 3.22 -6.09 -8.02
C ASN A 20 1.75 -5.68 -8.22
N VAL A 21 1.49 -4.39 -8.47
CA VAL A 21 0.14 -3.88 -8.74
C VAL A 21 -0.39 -4.40 -10.06
N GLU A 22 0.45 -4.46 -11.09
CA GLU A 22 0.10 -5.07 -12.38
C GLU A 22 -0.23 -6.54 -12.21
N ARG A 23 0.60 -7.30 -11.49
CA ARG A 23 0.33 -8.71 -11.17
C ARG A 23 -1.01 -8.87 -10.49
N ALA A 24 -1.27 -8.08 -9.43
CA ALA A 24 -2.51 -8.16 -8.67
C ALA A 24 -3.75 -7.85 -9.52
N ALA A 25 -3.67 -6.81 -10.36
CA ALA A 25 -4.76 -6.45 -11.27
C ALA A 25 -5.04 -7.54 -12.33
N ASN A 26 -4.01 -8.26 -12.77
CA ASN A 26 -4.14 -9.37 -13.72
C ASN A 26 -4.70 -10.66 -13.07
N LEU A 27 -4.56 -10.81 -11.76
CA LEU A 27 -5.13 -11.94 -11.01
C LEU A 27 -6.61 -11.77 -10.67
N LEU A 28 -7.13 -10.56 -10.74
CA LEU A 28 -8.53 -10.29 -10.43
C LEU A 28 -9.43 -10.87 -11.53
N THR A 29 -10.32 -11.79 -11.16
CA THR A 29 -11.30 -12.43 -12.05
C THR A 29 -12.70 -11.87 -11.90
N LEU A 30 -12.92 -10.96 -10.94
CA LEU A 30 -14.21 -10.34 -10.70
C LEU A 30 -14.50 -9.22 -11.71
N ASP A 31 -15.76 -9.11 -12.15
CA ASP A 31 -16.22 -8.04 -13.05
C ASP A 31 -16.23 -6.67 -12.36
N ASN A 32 -16.49 -6.66 -11.04
CA ASN A 32 -16.42 -5.43 -10.24
C ASN A 32 -14.97 -4.99 -10.08
N LYS A 33 -14.59 -3.90 -10.76
CA LYS A 33 -13.26 -3.31 -10.71
C LYS A 33 -13.22 -2.10 -9.78
N THR A 34 -13.44 -2.32 -8.49
CA THR A 34 -13.26 -1.30 -7.47
C THR A 34 -11.96 -1.55 -6.71
N ALA A 35 -11.08 -0.57 -6.67
CA ALA A 35 -9.80 -0.66 -5.96
C ALA A 35 -9.67 0.38 -4.85
N ILE A 36 -8.96 0.01 -3.78
CA ILE A 36 -8.43 0.95 -2.79
C ILE A 36 -6.93 1.05 -2.99
N ASP A 37 -6.41 2.29 -3.12
CA ASP A 37 -4.96 2.58 -3.15
C ASP A 37 -4.59 3.30 -1.87
N ALA A 38 -4.06 2.54 -0.91
CA ALA A 38 -3.82 2.96 0.46
C ALA A 38 -2.40 3.51 0.66
N GLY A 39 -2.27 4.80 1.00
CA GLY A 39 -0.99 5.50 1.00
C GLY A 39 -0.48 5.68 -0.43
N CYS A 40 -1.34 6.23 -1.29
CA CYS A 40 -1.16 6.27 -2.75
C CYS A 40 0.01 7.14 -3.24
N GLY A 41 0.55 8.02 -2.37
CA GLY A 41 1.59 8.97 -2.74
C GLY A 41 1.17 9.85 -3.91
N THR A 42 1.97 9.88 -4.98
CA THR A 42 1.68 10.67 -6.20
C THR A 42 0.69 10.00 -7.16
N GLY A 43 0.08 8.88 -6.78
CA GLY A 43 -0.99 8.22 -7.54
C GLY A 43 -0.53 7.44 -8.77
N ARG A 44 0.73 6.98 -8.84
CA ARG A 44 1.22 6.22 -10.01
C ARG A 44 0.52 4.86 -10.17
N ASP A 45 0.26 4.18 -9.06
CA ASP A 45 -0.47 2.90 -9.04
C ASP A 45 -1.96 3.13 -9.34
N SER A 46 -2.56 4.19 -8.77
CA SER A 46 -3.91 4.67 -9.13
C SER A 46 -4.06 4.94 -10.62
N GLN A 47 -3.08 5.62 -11.26
CA GLN A 47 -3.12 5.91 -12.69
C GLN A 47 -3.19 4.63 -13.54
N TYR A 48 -2.38 3.65 -13.20
CA TYR A 48 -2.42 2.35 -13.87
C TYR A 48 -3.77 1.67 -13.71
N LEU A 49 -4.31 1.62 -12.49
CA LEU A 49 -5.60 0.99 -12.22
C LEU A 49 -6.75 1.69 -12.98
N LEU A 50 -6.76 3.02 -13.03
CA LEU A 50 -7.72 3.79 -13.83
C LEU A 50 -7.63 3.43 -15.32
N SER A 51 -6.42 3.29 -15.88
CA SER A 51 -6.20 2.88 -17.28
C SER A 51 -6.70 1.45 -17.56
N ARG A 52 -6.84 0.62 -16.50
CA ARG A 52 -7.39 -0.74 -16.59
C ARG A 52 -8.90 -0.81 -16.31
N GLY A 53 -9.55 0.36 -16.18
CA GLY A 53 -11.00 0.48 -16.00
C GLY A 53 -11.46 0.29 -14.55
N TYR A 54 -10.57 0.47 -13.55
CA TYR A 54 -10.96 0.45 -12.15
C TYR A 54 -11.58 1.78 -11.72
N THR A 55 -12.52 1.72 -10.79
CA THR A 55 -12.86 2.84 -9.93
C THR A 55 -11.93 2.79 -8.72
N VAL A 56 -11.19 3.87 -8.47
CA VAL A 56 -10.14 3.91 -7.44
C VAL A 56 -10.52 4.86 -6.32
N HIS A 57 -10.53 4.33 -5.11
CA HIS A 57 -10.64 5.09 -3.86
C HIS A 57 -9.27 5.16 -3.20
N ALA A 58 -8.61 6.31 -3.31
CA ALA A 58 -7.28 6.49 -2.79
C ALA A 58 -7.30 7.29 -1.48
N PHE A 59 -6.27 7.12 -0.67
CA PHE A 59 -5.98 8.01 0.45
C PHE A 59 -4.48 8.11 0.71
N ASP A 60 -4.09 9.25 1.27
CA ASP A 60 -2.75 9.46 1.81
C ASP A 60 -2.82 10.37 3.04
N ALA A 61 -1.94 10.15 3.99
CA ALA A 61 -1.83 10.97 5.20
C ALA A 61 -1.09 12.29 4.95
N HIS A 62 -0.44 12.44 3.79
CA HIS A 62 0.35 13.60 3.46
C HIS A 62 -0.41 14.53 2.51
N GLN A 63 -0.59 15.78 2.91
CA GLN A 63 -1.37 16.78 2.16
C GLN A 63 -0.84 17.00 0.73
N ASP A 64 0.49 17.08 0.55
CA ASP A 64 1.08 17.30 -0.78
C ASP A 64 0.82 16.15 -1.76
N ALA A 65 0.71 14.91 -1.25
CA ALA A 65 0.32 13.75 -2.05
C ALA A 65 -1.12 13.88 -2.52
N VAL A 66 -2.02 14.29 -1.61
CA VAL A 66 -3.44 14.52 -1.90
C VAL A 66 -3.61 15.60 -2.96
N GLU A 67 -2.95 16.76 -2.81
CA GLU A 67 -3.00 17.87 -3.77
C GLU A 67 -2.46 17.47 -5.14
N THR A 68 -1.36 16.71 -5.16
CA THR A 68 -0.79 16.15 -6.39
C THR A 68 -1.81 15.25 -7.11
N CYS A 69 -2.48 14.37 -6.37
CA CYS A 69 -3.49 13.47 -6.92
C CYS A 69 -4.76 14.21 -7.37
N LEU A 70 -5.22 15.21 -6.62
CA LEU A 70 -6.36 16.04 -7.02
C LEU A 70 -6.10 16.72 -8.38
N THR A 71 -4.90 17.27 -8.56
CA THR A 71 -4.49 17.88 -9.83
C THR A 71 -4.34 16.84 -10.94
N ARG A 72 -3.70 15.71 -10.64
CA ARG A 72 -3.39 14.65 -11.62
C ARG A 72 -4.65 14.00 -12.21
N PHE A 73 -5.68 13.85 -11.39
CA PHE A 73 -6.91 13.14 -11.76
C PHE A 73 -8.14 14.06 -11.79
N GLU A 74 -7.92 15.35 -11.96
CA GLU A 74 -8.98 16.35 -12.02
C GLU A 74 -10.06 15.94 -13.04
N GLY A 75 -11.33 15.99 -12.61
CA GLY A 75 -12.48 15.66 -13.46
C GLY A 75 -12.68 14.18 -13.77
N ASN A 76 -11.85 13.26 -13.25
CA ASN A 76 -12.05 11.83 -13.47
C ASN A 76 -13.14 11.27 -12.53
N PRO A 77 -14.32 10.85 -13.04
CA PRO A 77 -15.43 10.37 -12.20
C PRO A 77 -15.15 9.02 -11.53
N HIS A 78 -14.11 8.30 -11.96
CA HIS A 78 -13.71 7.01 -11.40
C HIS A 78 -12.58 7.11 -10.36
N TYR A 79 -12.22 8.33 -9.96
CA TYR A 79 -11.18 8.55 -8.95
C TYR A 79 -11.68 9.38 -7.79
N SER A 80 -11.35 8.95 -6.59
CA SER A 80 -11.53 9.74 -5.38
C SER A 80 -10.29 9.67 -4.50
N ILE A 81 -9.94 10.78 -3.86
CA ILE A 81 -8.79 10.87 -2.93
C ILE A 81 -9.25 11.51 -1.62
N SER A 82 -8.78 10.97 -0.50
CA SER A 82 -9.02 11.48 0.85
C SER A 82 -7.70 11.81 1.53
N HIS A 83 -7.62 12.97 2.19
CA HIS A 83 -6.56 13.25 3.16
C HIS A 83 -6.92 12.48 4.45
N SER A 84 -6.30 11.32 4.63
CA SER A 84 -6.65 10.40 5.72
C SER A 84 -5.49 9.46 6.05
N CYS A 85 -5.40 9.04 7.30
CA CYS A 85 -4.56 7.93 7.71
C CYS A 85 -5.31 6.59 7.63
N PHE A 86 -4.59 5.48 7.80
CA PHE A 86 -5.17 4.13 7.80
C PHE A 86 -6.30 3.94 8.82
N SER A 87 -6.21 4.58 10.00
CA SER A 87 -7.22 4.44 11.06
C SER A 87 -8.53 5.14 10.75
N ASP A 88 -8.48 6.26 10.05
CA ASP A 88 -9.60 7.19 9.86
C ASP A 88 -10.31 6.99 8.52
N PHE A 89 -9.63 6.38 7.55
CA PHE A 89 -10.22 6.14 6.23
C PHE A 89 -11.48 5.27 6.33
N THR A 90 -12.50 5.66 5.60
CA THR A 90 -13.71 4.86 5.42
C THR A 90 -13.51 3.91 4.24
N TYR A 91 -13.35 2.64 4.53
CA TYR A 91 -13.05 1.60 3.55
C TYR A 91 -14.33 1.17 2.81
N PRO A 92 -14.55 1.56 1.55
CA PRO A 92 -15.63 1.02 0.74
C PRO A 92 -15.35 -0.45 0.39
N ALA A 93 -16.38 -1.20 0.00
CA ALA A 93 -16.17 -2.54 -0.54
C ALA A 93 -15.32 -2.47 -1.82
N CYS A 94 -14.29 -3.31 -1.90
CA CYS A 94 -13.36 -3.33 -3.03
C CYS A 94 -13.02 -4.77 -3.45
N SER A 95 -12.69 -4.93 -4.72
CA SER A 95 -12.19 -6.19 -5.28
C SER A 95 -10.66 -6.24 -5.32
N LEU A 96 -9.99 -5.07 -5.22
CA LEU A 96 -8.54 -4.97 -5.19
C LEU A 96 -8.12 -4.00 -4.09
N PHE A 97 -7.23 -4.43 -3.22
CA PHE A 97 -6.65 -3.60 -2.17
C PHE A 97 -5.14 -3.49 -2.39
N ILE A 98 -4.65 -2.26 -2.58
CA ILE A 98 -3.23 -1.96 -2.78
C ILE A 98 -2.71 -1.19 -1.57
N ALA A 99 -1.58 -1.65 -1.01
CA ALA A 99 -0.84 -0.97 0.05
C ALA A 99 0.67 -1.10 -0.20
N SER A 100 1.13 -0.55 -1.31
CA SER A 100 2.51 -0.68 -1.76
C SER A 100 3.42 0.28 -0.99
N ALA A 101 4.37 -0.28 -0.21
CA ALA A 101 5.33 0.45 0.61
C ALA A 101 4.67 1.50 1.55
N SER A 102 3.49 1.21 2.09
CA SER A 102 2.69 2.16 2.86
C SER A 102 2.12 1.59 4.16
N LEU A 103 1.69 0.32 4.18
CA LEU A 103 0.94 -0.25 5.31
C LEU A 103 1.73 -0.27 6.62
N PHE A 104 3.04 -0.37 6.56
CA PHE A 104 3.91 -0.36 7.73
C PHE A 104 4.01 1.03 8.41
N PHE A 105 3.50 2.10 7.80
CA PHE A 105 3.30 3.40 8.45
C PHE A 105 1.99 3.48 9.27
N CYS A 106 1.18 2.42 9.27
CA CYS A 106 0.08 2.31 10.21
C CYS A 106 0.67 2.03 11.62
N PRO A 107 0.35 2.85 12.65
CA PRO A 107 0.85 2.61 14.00
C PRO A 107 0.50 1.20 14.49
N SER A 108 1.45 0.54 15.17
CA SER A 108 1.30 -0.85 15.61
C SER A 108 0.08 -1.06 16.52
N GLU A 109 -0.25 -0.09 17.38
CA GLU A 109 -1.43 -0.13 18.24
C GLU A 109 -2.76 -0.06 17.47
N HIS A 110 -2.75 0.41 16.23
CA HIS A 110 -3.93 0.51 15.37
C HIS A 110 -4.00 -0.61 14.34
N PHE A 111 -2.89 -1.27 14.05
CA PHE A 111 -2.76 -2.20 12.93
C PHE A 111 -3.83 -3.30 12.95
N ALA A 112 -4.07 -3.94 14.08
CA ALA A 112 -5.06 -5.03 14.16
C ALA A 112 -6.48 -4.57 13.76
N LYS A 113 -6.89 -3.37 14.18
CA LYS A 113 -8.19 -2.80 13.80
C LYS A 113 -8.23 -2.40 12.33
N VAL A 114 -7.14 -1.85 11.82
CA VAL A 114 -6.99 -1.49 10.39
C VAL A 114 -7.05 -2.75 9.53
N TRP A 115 -6.33 -3.80 9.91
CA TRP A 115 -6.36 -5.08 9.20
C TRP A 115 -7.77 -5.69 9.13
N GLN A 116 -8.53 -5.61 10.24
CA GLN A 116 -9.94 -6.04 10.24
C GLN A 116 -10.80 -5.21 9.27
N LYS A 117 -10.59 -3.87 9.20
CA LYS A 117 -11.30 -3.01 8.23
C LYS A 117 -10.94 -3.39 6.78
N ILE A 118 -9.65 -3.63 6.48
CA ILE A 118 -9.18 -4.08 5.17
C ILE A 118 -9.84 -5.41 4.80
N ASN A 119 -9.81 -6.39 5.72
CA ASN A 119 -10.45 -7.69 5.52
C ASN A 119 -11.95 -7.57 5.25
N LYS A 120 -12.65 -6.68 5.96
CA LYS A 120 -14.08 -6.46 5.76
C LYS A 120 -14.39 -5.79 4.42
N ALA A 121 -13.54 -4.86 3.98
CA ALA A 121 -13.71 -4.13 2.73
C ALA A 121 -13.42 -4.99 1.50
N LEU A 122 -12.41 -5.86 1.58
CA LEU A 122 -12.07 -6.75 0.49
C LEU A 122 -13.12 -7.85 0.35
N VAL A 123 -13.78 -7.89 -0.79
CA VAL A 123 -14.83 -8.89 -1.07
C VAL A 123 -14.25 -10.31 -1.23
N PRO A 124 -15.05 -11.38 -1.08
CA PRO A 124 -14.61 -12.75 -1.40
C PRO A 124 -14.06 -12.83 -2.84
N ASN A 125 -12.98 -13.55 -3.04
CA ASN A 125 -12.19 -13.62 -4.28
C ASN A 125 -11.54 -12.28 -4.72
N GLY A 126 -11.59 -11.25 -3.89
CA GLY A 126 -10.82 -10.03 -4.08
C GLY A 126 -9.34 -10.25 -3.81
N VAL A 127 -8.51 -9.39 -4.37
CA VAL A 127 -7.05 -9.49 -4.33
C VAL A 127 -6.47 -8.43 -3.39
N PHE A 128 -5.64 -8.84 -2.46
CA PHE A 128 -4.75 -8.00 -1.68
C PHE A 128 -3.37 -7.95 -2.35
N CYS A 129 -2.77 -6.77 -2.42
CA CYS A 129 -1.37 -6.58 -2.81
C CYS A 129 -0.74 -5.48 -1.95
N GLY A 130 0.29 -5.82 -1.21
CA GLY A 130 0.94 -4.84 -0.33
C GLY A 130 2.26 -5.31 0.23
N ASP A 131 2.93 -4.36 0.89
CA ASP A 131 4.21 -4.58 1.55
C ASP A 131 4.06 -4.40 3.06
N LEU A 132 4.63 -5.35 3.80
CA LEU A 132 4.77 -5.34 5.26
C LEU A 132 6.25 -5.20 5.61
N LEU A 133 6.56 -4.57 6.74
CA LEU A 133 7.93 -4.43 7.19
C LEU A 133 8.33 -5.60 8.09
N GLY A 134 9.53 -6.10 7.92
CA GLY A 134 10.11 -7.12 8.78
C GLY A 134 10.87 -6.53 9.96
N ILE A 135 11.03 -7.31 11.02
CA ILE A 135 11.66 -6.90 12.28
C ILE A 135 13.15 -6.53 12.16
N ASN A 136 13.84 -7.03 11.12
CA ASN A 136 15.26 -6.74 10.87
C ASN A 136 15.46 -5.42 10.10
N ASP A 137 14.38 -4.73 9.69
CA ASP A 137 14.49 -3.48 8.94
C ASP A 137 15.08 -2.36 9.81
N SER A 138 16.09 -1.65 9.30
CA SER A 138 16.77 -0.61 10.09
C SER A 138 15.88 0.58 10.49
N TRP A 139 14.69 0.71 9.92
CA TRP A 139 13.70 1.70 10.38
C TRP A 139 13.04 1.31 11.70
N VAL A 140 13.04 0.01 12.06
CA VAL A 140 12.50 -0.48 13.34
C VAL A 140 13.34 0.00 14.53
N GLU A 141 14.66 0.03 14.37
CA GLU A 141 15.59 0.47 15.41
C GLU A 141 15.80 2.00 15.43
N ALA A 142 15.46 2.67 14.34
CA ALA A 142 15.71 4.09 14.22
C ALA A 142 14.56 4.89 14.86
N ASP A 143 14.88 5.81 15.78
CA ASP A 143 13.95 6.81 16.32
C ASP A 143 13.31 7.72 15.26
N THR A 144 13.64 7.51 13.98
CA THR A 144 13.13 8.29 12.86
C THR A 144 11.68 7.95 12.48
N HIS A 145 11.20 6.77 12.86
CA HIS A 145 9.85 6.26 12.54
C HIS A 145 9.22 5.60 13.78
N PRO A 146 8.89 6.37 14.84
CA PRO A 146 8.49 5.83 16.15
C PRO A 146 7.21 4.98 16.10
N ASN A 147 6.43 5.07 15.05
CA ASN A 147 5.13 4.39 14.93
C ASN A 147 5.12 3.33 13.81
N ILE A 148 6.28 2.89 13.33
CA ILE A 148 6.33 1.89 12.27
C ILE A 148 5.89 0.51 12.80
N CYS A 149 5.14 -0.22 11.98
CA CYS A 149 4.67 -1.56 12.31
C CYS A 149 5.52 -2.60 11.59
N ALA A 150 6.15 -3.50 12.34
CA ALA A 150 7.01 -4.55 11.80
C ALA A 150 6.59 -5.93 12.33
N PHE A 151 6.90 -6.98 11.55
CA PHE A 151 6.44 -8.34 11.76
C PHE A 151 7.55 -9.35 11.58
N THR A 152 7.45 -10.50 12.26
CA THR A 152 8.16 -11.72 11.84
C THR A 152 7.45 -12.34 10.63
N LYS A 153 8.12 -13.26 9.95
CA LYS A 153 7.53 -14.00 8.83
C LYS A 153 6.26 -14.76 9.23
N GLU A 154 6.30 -15.44 10.36
CA GLU A 154 5.17 -16.21 10.89
C GLU A 154 3.96 -15.29 11.20
N GLN A 155 4.23 -14.08 11.71
CA GLN A 155 3.18 -13.10 11.93
C GLN A 155 2.56 -12.62 10.62
N VAL A 156 3.40 -12.40 9.57
CA VAL A 156 2.88 -12.06 8.24
C VAL A 156 2.02 -13.19 7.69
N GLU A 157 2.51 -14.44 7.73
CA GLU A 157 1.76 -15.61 7.26
C GLU A 157 0.41 -15.74 7.99
N ALA A 158 0.38 -15.52 9.30
CA ALA A 158 -0.84 -15.55 10.10
C ALA A 158 -1.87 -14.46 9.72
N LEU A 159 -1.44 -13.28 9.23
CA LEU A 159 -2.35 -12.25 8.74
C LEU A 159 -3.17 -12.73 7.54
N PHE A 160 -2.63 -13.65 6.75
CA PHE A 160 -3.26 -14.16 5.53
C PHE A 160 -3.97 -15.51 5.75
N GLU A 161 -4.30 -15.86 6.99
CA GLU A 161 -5.23 -16.96 7.25
C GLU A 161 -6.58 -16.68 6.57
N GLY A 162 -7.08 -17.63 5.78
CA GLY A 162 -8.26 -17.46 4.92
C GLY A 162 -7.98 -16.79 3.57
N TYR A 163 -6.70 -16.62 3.20
CA TYR A 163 -6.28 -16.20 1.87
C TYR A 163 -5.52 -17.31 1.15
N GLU A 164 -5.59 -17.31 -0.16
CA GLU A 164 -4.65 -18.04 -1.03
C GLU A 164 -3.50 -17.10 -1.41
N ILE A 165 -2.32 -17.33 -0.85
CA ILE A 165 -1.11 -16.55 -1.16
C ILE A 165 -0.57 -17.01 -2.50
N LEU A 166 -0.57 -16.12 -3.51
CA LEU A 166 -0.05 -16.39 -4.86
C LEU A 166 1.36 -15.84 -5.07
N TYR A 167 1.75 -14.86 -4.26
CA TYR A 167 3.09 -14.31 -4.26
C TYR A 167 3.46 -13.91 -2.85
N PHE A 168 4.61 -14.38 -2.41
CA PHE A 168 5.23 -14.02 -1.16
C PHE A 168 6.73 -13.86 -1.39
N HIS A 169 7.23 -12.67 -1.22
CA HIS A 169 8.66 -12.39 -1.38
C HIS A 169 9.18 -11.68 -0.14
N GLU A 170 10.12 -12.32 0.52
CA GLU A 170 10.88 -11.75 1.63
C GLU A 170 12.18 -11.16 1.07
N ARG A 171 12.39 -9.90 1.36
CA ARG A 171 13.64 -9.19 1.12
C ARG A 171 14.29 -8.91 2.47
N ASP A 172 15.49 -9.39 2.70
CA ASP A 172 16.26 -9.18 3.94
C ASP A 172 17.73 -8.93 3.55
N GLU A 173 18.04 -7.68 3.12
CA GLU A 173 19.31 -7.30 2.52
C GLU A 173 19.57 -5.80 2.60
N ASP A 174 20.85 -5.43 2.48
CA ASP A 174 21.24 -4.02 2.34
C ASP A 174 20.86 -3.45 0.98
N GLY A 175 20.43 -2.18 0.97
CA GLY A 175 20.05 -1.50 -0.26
C GLY A 175 19.84 0.00 -0.07
N THR A 176 19.50 0.68 -1.16
CA THR A 176 19.26 2.11 -1.15
C THR A 176 17.77 2.46 -1.16
N THR A 177 17.40 3.54 -0.47
CA THR A 177 16.07 4.14 -0.56
C THR A 177 15.92 4.89 -1.88
N ALA A 178 14.69 5.26 -2.24
CA ALA A 178 14.43 6.10 -3.42
C ALA A 178 15.16 7.45 -3.38
N VAL A 179 15.48 7.96 -2.18
CA VAL A 179 16.23 9.21 -1.97
C VAL A 179 17.74 8.99 -1.82
N GLY A 180 18.24 7.76 -2.02
CA GLY A 180 19.67 7.44 -2.10
C GLY A 180 20.36 7.14 -0.77
N HIS A 181 19.63 7.01 0.34
CA HIS A 181 20.20 6.58 1.61
C HIS A 181 20.34 5.06 1.66
N THR A 182 21.48 4.56 2.11
CA THR A 182 21.67 3.14 2.37
C THR A 182 20.95 2.74 3.66
N LYS A 183 20.29 1.59 3.64
CA LYS A 183 19.67 0.97 4.80
C LYS A 183 19.59 -0.55 4.62
N HIS A 184 19.41 -1.25 5.73
CA HIS A 184 18.98 -2.64 5.69
C HIS A 184 17.46 -2.71 5.47
N TRP A 185 17.05 -3.38 4.41
CA TRP A 185 15.66 -3.62 4.07
C TRP A 185 15.25 -5.01 4.56
N HIS A 186 14.21 -5.05 5.38
CA HIS A 186 13.48 -6.28 5.63
C HIS A 186 12.01 -6.05 5.33
N THR A 187 11.53 -6.57 4.21
CA THR A 187 10.16 -6.39 3.75
C THR A 187 9.56 -7.68 3.22
N PHE A 188 8.26 -7.82 3.40
CA PHE A 188 7.45 -8.90 2.83
C PHE A 188 6.49 -8.32 1.82
N SER A 189 6.67 -8.63 0.54
CA SER A 189 5.72 -8.27 -0.52
C SER A 189 4.76 -9.43 -0.73
N VAL A 190 3.46 -9.17 -0.55
CA VAL A 190 2.42 -10.21 -0.60
C VAL A 190 1.38 -9.86 -1.65
N THR A 191 1.00 -10.87 -2.46
CA THR A 191 -0.21 -10.83 -3.28
C THR A 191 -1.04 -12.08 -2.97
N ALA A 192 -2.28 -11.88 -2.53
CA ALA A 192 -3.12 -12.97 -2.05
C ALA A 192 -4.60 -12.76 -2.43
N ILE A 193 -5.34 -13.85 -2.67
CA ILE A 193 -6.78 -13.85 -2.94
C ILE A 193 -7.52 -14.24 -1.66
N LYS A 194 -8.49 -13.44 -1.26
CA LYS A 194 -9.35 -13.73 -0.12
C LYS A 194 -10.30 -14.88 -0.46
N ARG A 195 -10.31 -15.93 0.38
CA ARG A 195 -11.16 -17.11 0.22
C ARG A 195 -12.31 -17.16 1.23
#